data_34234787425e30641a42868c00143409
#
_entry.id   34234787425e30641a42868c00143409
#
_cell.length_a   1.000
_cell.length_b   1.000
_cell.length_c   1.000
_cell.angle_alpha   90.00
_cell.angle_beta   90.00
_cell.angle_gamma   90.00
#
_symmetry.space_group_name_H-M   'P 1'
#
loop_
_entity.id
_entity.type
_entity.pdbx_description
1 polymer ?
#
loop_
_entity_poly.entity_id
_entity_poly.type
_entity_poly.pdbx_seq_one_letter_code
_entity_poly.pdbx_strand_id
1 'polypeptide(L)'
;GHSSYALEDVTARYIFGKKLEGAEAVDALVKIFQEYLRVKEQDTLYKNLELPVAKVLAQMEFNGIEPDMELLDQLAEDMSFRIKKLEKTAIEQAGEDFNLKSPKQLGVVLFEHLGLPVIKKTKTGYSTDVKVLEELEGKHPLISTILEHRKLAKLQSTYIDGLKPLQNPKTGRIHTRFQQTVTVTGRLSSADPNMQNIPTRTEEGKQIRKVFVPGEGYDYLMSCDYSQVELRILACIAKDEVMLEGFKNDQDVHARTAAEVFGVPLEEVTAQMRSRAKAVNFGIVYGISDFGLSQQIKVSRSEAAGYIENYFARYTGVKQYMDGIVELARKQGYVTTLLGRRRYLPEIMHSNFNLRSFAERTAINTPIQGTAADIMKNAMVK
;
A
#
# COMPACT_ATOMS: atom_id res chain seq x y z
N GLY A 1 -2.34 -0.57 -14.92
CA GLY A 1 -3.24 0.27 -15.69
C GLY A 1 -2.53 1.00 -16.81
N HIS A 2 -3.26 1.54 -17.74
CA HIS A 2 -2.70 2.40 -18.79
C HIS A 2 -2.46 3.81 -18.26
N SER A 3 -1.54 4.55 -18.88
CA SER A 3 -1.20 5.92 -18.49
C SER A 3 -2.32 6.93 -18.80
N SER A 4 -3.18 6.63 -19.77
CA SER A 4 -4.33 7.46 -20.16
C SER A 4 -5.54 6.61 -20.57
N TYR A 5 -6.71 7.10 -20.22
CA TYR A 5 -8.03 6.60 -20.62
C TYR A 5 -8.83 7.63 -21.42
N ALA A 6 -8.18 8.66 -21.96
CA ALA A 6 -8.81 9.58 -22.92
C ALA A 6 -9.35 8.81 -24.13
N LEU A 7 -10.49 9.22 -24.67
CA LEU A 7 -11.17 8.50 -25.76
C LEU A 7 -10.24 8.24 -26.94
N GLU A 8 -9.44 9.22 -27.32
CA GLU A 8 -8.48 9.14 -28.42
C GLU A 8 -7.45 8.03 -28.17
N ASP A 9 -6.87 7.97 -26.97
CA ASP A 9 -5.88 6.95 -26.61
C ASP A 9 -6.47 5.56 -26.53
N VAL A 10 -7.71 5.44 -26.05
CA VAL A 10 -8.42 4.15 -26.01
C VAL A 10 -8.77 3.72 -27.43
N THR A 11 -9.27 4.62 -28.27
CA THR A 11 -9.59 4.36 -29.68
C THR A 11 -8.36 3.88 -30.45
N ALA A 12 -7.23 4.57 -30.31
CA ALA A 12 -5.97 4.20 -30.95
C ALA A 12 -5.46 2.79 -30.56
N ARG A 13 -5.78 2.34 -29.34
CA ARG A 13 -5.36 1.02 -28.85
C ARG A 13 -6.23 -0.15 -29.34
N TYR A 14 -7.51 0.10 -29.59
CA TYR A 14 -8.48 -0.97 -29.83
C TYR A 14 -9.13 -0.94 -31.22
N ILE A 15 -9.04 0.19 -31.93
CA ILE A 15 -9.61 0.36 -33.27
C ILE A 15 -8.49 0.63 -34.26
N PHE A 16 -8.23 -0.34 -35.12
CA PHE A 16 -7.18 -0.28 -36.15
C PHE A 16 -7.76 0.08 -37.52
N GLY A 17 -7.03 0.91 -38.28
CA GLY A 17 -7.33 1.19 -39.67
C GLY A 17 -8.46 2.20 -39.94
N LYS A 18 -9.08 2.76 -38.88
CA LYS A 18 -10.08 3.84 -38.97
C LYS A 18 -9.84 4.88 -37.89
N LYS A 19 -9.94 6.17 -38.28
CA LYS A 19 -9.98 7.26 -37.33
C LYS A 19 -11.44 7.50 -36.96
N LEU A 20 -11.86 7.09 -35.76
CA LEU A 20 -13.17 7.34 -35.21
C LEU A 20 -13.08 8.35 -34.08
N GLU A 21 -14.06 9.25 -33.96
CA GLU A 21 -14.09 10.30 -32.93
C GLU A 21 -15.49 10.40 -32.30
N GLY A 22 -15.58 11.01 -31.13
CA GLY A 22 -16.84 11.30 -30.46
C GLY A 22 -17.73 10.06 -30.23
N ALA A 23 -19.00 10.18 -30.55
CA ALA A 23 -20.00 9.13 -30.28
C ALA A 23 -19.78 7.87 -31.12
N GLU A 24 -19.25 8.00 -32.34
CA GLU A 24 -18.96 6.85 -33.23
C GLU A 24 -17.83 5.98 -32.64
N ALA A 25 -16.79 6.62 -32.11
CA ALA A 25 -15.72 5.91 -31.41
C ALA A 25 -16.23 5.19 -30.15
N VAL A 26 -17.11 5.82 -29.38
CA VAL A 26 -17.71 5.22 -28.19
C VAL A 26 -18.56 3.99 -28.56
N ASP A 27 -19.44 4.09 -29.57
CA ASP A 27 -20.26 2.95 -30.01
C ASP A 27 -19.41 1.77 -30.47
N ALA A 28 -18.36 2.03 -31.24
CA ALA A 28 -17.44 0.99 -31.69
C ALA A 28 -16.69 0.33 -30.52
N LEU A 29 -16.20 1.12 -29.55
CA LEU A 29 -15.52 0.61 -28.37
C LEU A 29 -16.44 -0.19 -27.45
N VAL A 30 -17.69 0.22 -27.30
CA VAL A 30 -18.69 -0.53 -26.51
C VAL A 30 -18.84 -1.95 -27.04
N LYS A 31 -19.00 -2.11 -28.36
CA LYS A 31 -19.13 -3.44 -29.01
C LYS A 31 -17.89 -4.30 -28.81
N ILE A 32 -16.69 -3.71 -28.96
CA ILE A 32 -15.42 -4.39 -28.74
C ILE A 32 -15.29 -4.85 -27.29
N PHE A 33 -15.58 -3.95 -26.33
CA PHE A 33 -15.41 -4.27 -24.91
C PHE A 33 -16.46 -5.26 -24.39
N GLN A 34 -17.69 -5.21 -24.89
CA GLN A 34 -18.69 -6.22 -24.57
C GLN A 34 -18.24 -7.61 -25.00
N GLU A 35 -17.68 -7.75 -26.19
CA GLU A 35 -17.14 -9.01 -26.64
C GLU A 35 -15.90 -9.45 -25.83
N TYR A 36 -14.99 -8.52 -25.49
CA TYR A 36 -13.86 -8.81 -24.62
C TYR A 36 -14.28 -9.28 -23.22
N LEU A 37 -15.26 -8.63 -22.62
CA LEU A 37 -15.79 -9.02 -21.33
C LEU A 37 -16.39 -10.43 -21.38
N ARG A 38 -17.15 -10.76 -22.45
CA ARG A 38 -17.75 -12.06 -22.66
C ARG A 38 -16.69 -13.16 -22.85
N VAL A 39 -15.76 -12.98 -23.80
CA VAL A 39 -14.71 -13.95 -24.11
C VAL A 39 -13.77 -14.18 -22.93
N LYS A 40 -13.54 -13.15 -22.13
CA LYS A 40 -12.67 -13.21 -20.95
C LYS A 40 -13.41 -13.55 -19.67
N GLU A 41 -14.70 -13.86 -19.73
CA GLU A 41 -15.53 -14.20 -18.57
C GLU A 41 -15.51 -13.13 -17.46
N GLN A 42 -15.46 -11.84 -17.88
CA GLN A 42 -15.43 -10.70 -16.97
C GLN A 42 -16.77 -9.94 -16.90
N ASP A 43 -17.77 -10.37 -17.68
CA ASP A 43 -19.06 -9.68 -17.83
C ASP A 43 -19.83 -9.63 -16.50
N THR A 44 -19.88 -10.73 -15.76
CA THR A 44 -20.52 -10.81 -14.44
C THR A 44 -19.83 -9.88 -13.43
N LEU A 45 -18.50 -9.89 -13.37
CA LEU A 45 -17.72 -9.01 -12.49
C LEU A 45 -18.00 -7.54 -12.82
N TYR A 46 -18.00 -7.19 -14.10
CA TYR A 46 -18.25 -5.82 -14.55
C TYR A 46 -19.66 -5.34 -14.20
N LYS A 47 -20.70 -6.12 -14.57
CA LYS A 47 -22.10 -5.73 -14.38
C LYS A 47 -22.54 -5.76 -12.92
N ASN A 48 -22.11 -6.76 -12.15
CA ASN A 48 -22.62 -7.02 -10.80
C ASN A 48 -21.75 -6.39 -9.71
N LEU A 49 -20.52 -5.97 -10.03
CA LEU A 49 -19.61 -5.38 -9.06
C LEU A 49 -19.11 -4.00 -9.50
N GLU A 50 -18.40 -3.88 -10.62
CA GLU A 50 -17.70 -2.64 -10.97
C GLU A 50 -18.67 -1.49 -11.31
N LEU A 51 -19.72 -1.74 -12.08
CA LEU A 51 -20.73 -0.71 -12.38
C LEU A 51 -21.52 -0.25 -11.15
N PRO A 52 -22.02 -1.16 -10.28
CA PRO A 52 -22.66 -0.73 -9.02
C PRO A 52 -21.72 0.07 -8.12
N VAL A 53 -20.47 -0.34 -7.97
CA VAL A 53 -19.45 0.41 -7.19
C VAL A 53 -19.26 1.81 -7.73
N ALA A 54 -19.28 2.02 -9.06
CA ALA A 54 -19.13 3.35 -9.64
C ALA A 54 -20.23 4.33 -9.16
N LYS A 55 -21.46 3.84 -8.97
CA LYS A 55 -22.56 4.64 -8.41
C LYS A 55 -22.33 5.00 -6.94
N VAL A 56 -21.85 4.03 -6.15
CA VAL A 56 -21.51 4.26 -4.74
C VAL A 56 -20.39 5.30 -4.62
N LEU A 57 -19.34 5.15 -5.42
CA LEU A 57 -18.22 6.10 -5.42
C LEU A 57 -18.66 7.51 -5.84
N ALA A 58 -19.51 7.63 -6.86
CA ALA A 58 -20.07 8.93 -7.26
C ALA A 58 -20.85 9.60 -6.11
N GLN A 59 -21.62 8.83 -5.34
CA GLN A 59 -22.31 9.34 -4.16
C GLN A 59 -21.34 9.73 -3.04
N MET A 60 -20.28 8.95 -2.80
CA MET A 60 -19.25 9.28 -1.82
C MET A 60 -18.50 10.56 -2.21
N GLU A 61 -18.14 10.71 -3.49
CA GLU A 61 -17.52 11.92 -4.02
C GLU A 61 -18.43 13.14 -3.89
N PHE A 62 -19.72 12.98 -4.20
CA PHE A 62 -20.72 14.04 -4.06
C PHE A 62 -20.91 14.47 -2.60
N ASN A 63 -21.01 13.53 -1.68
CA ASN A 63 -21.16 13.79 -0.25
C ASN A 63 -19.93 14.48 0.34
N GLY A 64 -18.71 14.03 -0.04
CA GLY A 64 -17.47 14.49 0.55
C GLY A 64 -17.38 14.21 2.06
N ILE A 65 -16.38 14.80 2.71
CA ILE A 65 -16.18 14.71 4.16
C ILE A 65 -15.90 16.10 4.73
N GLU A 66 -16.42 16.39 5.92
CA GLU A 66 -16.27 17.68 6.56
C GLU A 66 -14.97 17.74 7.36
N PRO A 67 -14.08 18.73 7.10
CA PRO A 67 -12.91 19.00 7.92
C PRO A 67 -13.23 20.04 8.98
N ASP A 68 -12.73 19.85 10.20
CA ASP A 68 -12.59 20.87 11.22
C ASP A 68 -11.41 21.77 10.87
N MET A 69 -11.70 22.93 10.27
CA MET A 69 -10.67 23.85 9.80
C MET A 69 -9.94 24.56 10.94
N GLU A 70 -10.60 24.76 12.08
CA GLU A 70 -9.97 25.37 13.25
C GLU A 70 -8.91 24.43 13.85
N LEU A 71 -9.27 23.16 14.01
CA LEU A 71 -8.30 22.13 14.44
C LEU A 71 -7.16 21.98 13.42
N LEU A 72 -7.45 22.04 12.12
CA LEU A 72 -6.42 21.97 11.08
C LEU A 72 -5.44 23.14 11.16
N ASP A 73 -5.92 24.37 11.47
CA ASP A 73 -5.08 25.55 11.67
C ASP A 73 -4.20 25.42 12.90
N GLN A 74 -4.75 24.96 14.02
CA GLN A 74 -3.99 24.68 15.24
C GLN A 74 -2.88 23.67 15.01
N LEU A 75 -3.17 22.57 14.28
CA LEU A 75 -2.17 21.58 13.92
C LEU A 75 -1.08 22.14 12.99
N ALA A 76 -1.45 23.06 12.07
CA ALA A 76 -0.49 23.74 11.20
C ALA A 76 0.50 24.57 11.99
N GLU A 77 0.02 25.33 12.97
CA GLU A 77 0.86 26.19 13.86
C GLU A 77 1.81 25.33 14.70
N ASP A 78 1.29 24.28 15.36
CA ASP A 78 2.13 23.36 16.16
C ASP A 78 3.22 22.70 15.33
N MET A 79 2.85 22.13 14.16
CA MET A 79 3.83 21.49 13.29
C MET A 79 4.87 22.48 12.76
N SER A 80 4.46 23.67 12.37
CA SER A 80 5.39 24.72 11.92
C SER A 80 6.38 25.12 13.01
N PHE A 81 5.92 25.24 14.25
CA PHE A 81 6.78 25.53 15.40
C PHE A 81 7.79 24.39 15.63
N ARG A 82 7.32 23.14 15.63
CA ARG A 82 8.18 21.95 15.82
C ARG A 82 9.21 21.82 14.69
N ILE A 83 8.82 22.03 13.44
CA ILE A 83 9.72 21.98 12.28
C ILE A 83 10.82 23.05 12.41
N LYS A 84 10.48 24.30 12.72
CA LYS A 84 11.45 25.37 12.93
C LYS A 84 12.43 25.06 14.07
N LYS A 85 11.92 24.46 15.16
CA LYS A 85 12.78 24.03 16.27
C LYS A 85 13.76 22.94 15.83
N LEU A 86 13.32 21.96 15.05
CA LEU A 86 14.18 20.91 14.52
C LEU A 86 15.21 21.47 13.51
N GLU A 87 14.84 22.44 12.67
CA GLU A 87 15.77 23.13 11.77
C GLU A 87 16.90 23.82 12.57
N LYS A 88 16.55 24.54 13.63
CA LYS A 88 17.54 25.18 14.51
C LYS A 88 18.45 24.14 15.19
N THR A 89 17.86 23.09 15.79
CA THR A 89 18.62 22.02 16.41
C THR A 89 19.55 21.31 15.44
N ALA A 90 19.13 21.11 14.18
CA ALA A 90 19.96 20.48 13.17
C ALA A 90 21.18 21.34 12.81
N ILE A 91 21.03 22.66 12.70
CA ILE A 91 22.14 23.60 12.45
C ILE A 91 23.11 23.58 13.64
N GLU A 92 22.61 23.60 14.87
CA GLU A 92 23.43 23.50 16.08
C GLU A 92 24.23 22.18 16.13
N GLN A 93 23.59 21.05 15.79
CA GLN A 93 24.21 19.72 15.75
C GLN A 93 25.23 19.55 14.61
N ALA A 94 25.01 20.22 13.48
CA ALA A 94 25.93 20.21 12.36
C ALA A 94 27.16 21.12 12.56
N GLY A 95 27.01 22.16 13.42
CA GLY A 95 28.04 23.18 13.63
C GLY A 95 28.16 24.21 12.50
N GLU A 96 27.25 24.16 11.53
CA GLU A 96 27.21 25.06 10.36
C GLU A 96 25.78 25.25 9.85
N ASP A 97 25.56 26.35 9.12
CA ASP A 97 24.27 26.65 8.51
C ASP A 97 24.13 25.92 7.16
N PHE A 98 23.02 25.22 6.97
CA PHE A 98 22.70 24.49 5.76
C PHE A 98 21.18 24.30 5.59
N ASN A 99 20.75 24.04 4.37
CA ASN A 99 19.35 23.77 4.07
C ASN A 99 19.04 22.26 4.20
N LEU A 100 18.30 21.87 5.26
CA LEU A 100 17.85 20.49 5.52
C LEU A 100 17.01 19.92 4.35
N LYS A 101 16.32 20.80 3.62
CA LYS A 101 15.49 20.42 2.46
C LYS A 101 16.30 20.16 1.19
N SER A 102 17.62 20.49 1.18
CA SER A 102 18.53 20.24 0.08
C SER A 102 19.28 18.91 0.27
N PRO A 103 18.97 17.83 -0.49
CA PRO A 103 19.69 16.56 -0.38
C PRO A 103 21.20 16.71 -0.65
N LYS A 104 21.57 17.68 -1.52
CA LYS A 104 22.96 17.94 -1.87
C LYS A 104 23.73 18.53 -0.68
N GLN A 105 23.22 19.58 -0.04
CA GLN A 105 23.88 20.20 1.13
C GLN A 105 23.92 19.23 2.29
N LEU A 106 22.80 18.56 2.56
CA LEU A 106 22.74 17.54 3.60
C LEU A 106 23.77 16.42 3.38
N GLY A 107 23.94 15.96 2.15
CA GLY A 107 24.96 14.95 1.82
C GLY A 107 26.38 15.41 2.12
N VAL A 108 26.72 16.67 1.82
CA VAL A 108 28.04 17.25 2.16
C VAL A 108 28.22 17.29 3.69
N VAL A 109 27.24 17.84 4.42
CA VAL A 109 27.31 17.91 5.89
C VAL A 109 27.50 16.52 6.51
N LEU A 110 26.70 15.54 6.13
CA LEU A 110 26.75 14.20 6.73
C LEU A 110 28.03 13.43 6.39
N PHE A 111 28.46 13.45 5.12
CA PHE A 111 29.49 12.53 4.64
C PHE A 111 30.88 13.17 4.48
N GLU A 112 30.94 14.50 4.28
CA GLU A 112 32.22 15.20 4.15
C GLU A 112 32.61 15.92 5.44
N HIS A 113 31.70 16.68 6.08
CA HIS A 113 32.04 17.45 7.27
C HIS A 113 31.97 16.62 8.56
N LEU A 114 30.90 15.83 8.75
CA LEU A 114 30.74 14.95 9.92
C LEU A 114 31.42 13.59 9.75
N GLY A 115 31.90 13.25 8.53
CA GLY A 115 32.66 12.03 8.26
C GLY A 115 31.87 10.73 8.46
N LEU A 116 30.53 10.77 8.38
CA LEU A 116 29.72 9.58 8.52
C LEU A 116 29.95 8.58 7.37
N PRO A 117 29.80 7.27 7.60
CA PRO A 117 30.04 6.27 6.57
C PRO A 117 29.06 6.42 5.39
N VAL A 118 29.57 6.41 4.17
CA VAL A 118 28.78 6.49 2.95
C VAL A 118 28.13 5.13 2.66
N ILE A 119 26.82 5.03 2.86
CA ILE A 119 26.07 3.80 2.62
C ILE A 119 25.78 3.63 1.12
N LYS A 120 25.36 4.73 0.45
CA LYS A 120 24.92 4.69 -0.95
C LYS A 120 25.25 5.99 -1.67
N LYS A 121 25.71 5.86 -2.93
CA LYS A 121 25.85 7.00 -3.85
C LYS A 121 24.77 6.96 -4.94
N THR A 122 24.42 8.14 -5.43
CA THR A 122 23.57 8.33 -6.60
C THR A 122 24.40 8.84 -7.77
N LYS A 123 23.82 8.99 -8.96
CA LYS A 123 24.50 9.59 -10.11
C LYS A 123 24.94 11.05 -9.87
N THR A 124 24.30 11.74 -8.94
CA THR A 124 24.47 13.17 -8.66
C THR A 124 25.13 13.46 -7.31
N GLY A 125 25.55 12.44 -6.54
CA GLY A 125 26.19 12.62 -5.25
C GLY A 125 25.78 11.57 -4.22
N TYR A 126 25.80 11.95 -2.94
CA TYR A 126 25.43 11.07 -1.84
C TYR A 126 23.91 10.86 -1.75
N SER A 127 23.49 9.63 -1.48
CA SER A 127 22.09 9.36 -1.16
C SER A 127 21.81 9.75 0.29
N THR A 128 20.77 10.52 0.49
CA THR A 128 20.22 10.85 1.81
C THR A 128 18.79 10.34 1.95
N ASP A 129 18.44 9.24 1.24
CA ASP A 129 17.11 8.64 1.34
C ASP A 129 16.86 8.09 2.77
N VAL A 130 15.59 7.87 3.10
CA VAL A 130 15.20 7.45 4.46
C VAL A 130 15.93 6.19 4.91
N LYS A 131 16.11 5.21 4.01
CA LYS A 131 16.81 3.96 4.35
C LYS A 131 18.28 4.19 4.72
N VAL A 132 18.96 5.07 3.98
CA VAL A 132 20.35 5.45 4.28
C VAL A 132 20.41 6.13 5.65
N LEU A 133 19.48 7.03 5.96
CA LEU A 133 19.45 7.69 7.26
C LEU A 133 19.11 6.71 8.40
N GLU A 134 18.18 5.78 8.21
CA GLU A 134 17.87 4.73 9.17
C GLU A 134 19.08 3.83 9.48
N GLU A 135 19.92 3.50 8.49
CA GLU A 135 21.17 2.76 8.70
C GLU A 135 22.24 3.57 9.46
N LEU A 136 22.14 4.89 9.42
CA LEU A 136 23.02 5.81 10.16
C LEU A 136 22.47 6.17 11.55
N GLU A 137 21.29 5.71 11.92
CA GLU A 137 20.67 6.01 13.20
C GLU A 137 21.58 5.57 14.36
N GLY A 138 21.68 6.44 15.37
CA GLY A 138 22.59 6.23 16.51
C GLY A 138 24.06 6.61 16.27
N LYS A 139 24.49 6.90 15.03
CA LYS A 139 25.87 7.32 14.74
C LYS A 139 26.13 8.81 14.98
N HIS A 140 25.10 9.63 14.85
CA HIS A 140 25.16 11.07 15.15
C HIS A 140 23.77 11.59 15.49
N PRO A 141 23.61 12.51 16.47
CA PRO A 141 22.29 13.06 16.86
C PRO A 141 21.52 13.73 15.72
N LEU A 142 22.23 14.37 14.80
CA LEU A 142 21.66 15.02 13.61
C LEU A 142 20.78 14.06 12.77
N ILE A 143 21.09 12.77 12.73
CA ILE A 143 20.33 11.80 11.93
C ILE A 143 18.89 11.68 12.42
N SER A 144 18.67 11.51 13.73
CA SER A 144 17.33 11.43 14.31
C SER A 144 16.57 12.74 14.11
N THR A 145 17.25 13.90 14.24
CA THR A 145 16.67 15.22 13.99
C THR A 145 16.20 15.37 12.53
N ILE A 146 16.99 14.92 11.56
CA ILE A 146 16.62 14.96 10.14
C ILE A 146 15.44 14.04 9.84
N LEU A 147 15.43 12.83 10.38
CA LEU A 147 14.33 11.87 10.21
C LEU A 147 13.00 12.45 10.73
N GLU A 148 13.01 13.02 11.94
CA GLU A 148 11.82 13.64 12.53
C GLU A 148 11.39 14.90 11.75
N HIS A 149 12.34 15.77 11.36
CA HIS A 149 12.05 16.94 10.53
C HIS A 149 11.37 16.53 9.20
N ARG A 150 11.90 15.54 8.49
CA ARG A 150 11.32 15.07 7.23
C ARG A 150 9.93 14.48 7.41
N LYS A 151 9.73 13.71 8.49
CA LYS A 151 8.42 13.17 8.85
C LYS A 151 7.40 14.28 9.03
N LEU A 152 7.68 15.28 9.89
CA LEU A 152 6.77 16.39 10.15
C LEU A 152 6.55 17.29 8.93
N ALA A 153 7.61 17.63 8.20
CA ALA A 153 7.50 18.45 6.99
C ALA A 153 6.65 17.78 5.91
N LYS A 154 6.76 16.46 5.73
CA LYS A 154 5.91 15.69 4.82
C LYS A 154 4.45 15.69 5.27
N LEU A 155 4.19 15.49 6.56
CA LEU A 155 2.83 15.48 7.10
C LEU A 155 2.18 16.86 6.94
N GLN A 156 2.90 17.93 7.26
CA GLN A 156 2.41 19.30 7.09
C GLN A 156 2.08 19.58 5.63
N SER A 157 3.03 19.40 4.73
CA SER A 157 2.82 19.76 3.32
C SER A 157 1.73 18.91 2.64
N THR A 158 1.64 17.62 2.98
CA THR A 158 0.70 16.71 2.31
C THR A 158 -0.72 16.80 2.86
N TYR A 159 -0.86 16.85 4.20
CA TYR A 159 -2.16 16.69 4.85
C TYR A 159 -2.69 17.98 5.47
N ILE A 160 -1.85 18.93 5.83
CA ILE A 160 -2.33 20.19 6.41
C ILE A 160 -2.42 21.24 5.30
N ASP A 161 -1.29 21.63 4.74
CA ASP A 161 -1.25 22.65 3.69
C ASP A 161 -1.95 22.18 2.40
N GLY A 162 -1.89 20.84 2.13
CA GLY A 162 -2.53 20.23 0.98
C GLY A 162 -4.06 20.10 1.08
N LEU A 163 -4.64 20.04 2.29
CA LEU A 163 -6.09 19.90 2.47
C LEU A 163 -6.81 21.26 2.45
N LYS A 164 -6.22 22.30 3.03
CA LYS A 164 -6.85 23.64 3.13
C LYS A 164 -7.43 24.17 1.81
N PRO A 165 -6.68 24.18 0.69
CA PRO A 165 -7.19 24.73 -0.58
C PRO A 165 -8.25 23.84 -1.24
N LEU A 166 -8.45 22.61 -0.76
CA LEU A 166 -9.36 21.63 -1.35
C LEU A 166 -10.74 21.63 -0.68
N GLN A 167 -10.93 22.41 0.39
CA GLN A 167 -12.26 22.61 0.95
C GLN A 167 -13.14 23.37 -0.04
N ASN A 168 -14.27 22.79 -0.41
CA ASN A 168 -15.24 23.43 -1.28
C ASN A 168 -15.95 24.56 -0.52
N PRO A 169 -15.87 25.84 -0.98
CA PRO A 169 -16.44 26.96 -0.23
C PRO A 169 -17.99 26.94 -0.17
N LYS A 170 -18.64 26.17 -1.04
CA LYS A 170 -20.13 26.04 -1.04
C LYS A 170 -20.62 24.96 -0.07
N THR A 171 -19.88 23.86 0.08
CA THR A 171 -20.29 22.73 0.90
C THR A 171 -19.57 22.68 2.25
N GLY A 172 -18.47 23.40 2.41
CA GLY A 172 -17.57 23.28 3.56
C GLY A 172 -16.80 21.95 3.60
N ARG A 173 -16.97 21.09 2.61
CA ARG A 173 -16.49 19.70 2.62
C ARG A 173 -15.33 19.50 1.65
N ILE A 174 -14.56 18.44 1.87
CA ILE A 174 -13.51 17.98 0.95
C ILE A 174 -14.09 16.83 0.12
N HIS A 175 -13.94 16.92 -1.20
CA HIS A 175 -14.44 15.95 -2.17
C HIS A 175 -13.26 15.30 -2.88
N THR A 176 -12.81 14.13 -2.38
CA THR A 176 -11.78 13.33 -3.05
C THR A 176 -12.36 12.67 -4.31
N ARG A 177 -11.51 12.31 -5.24
CA ARG A 177 -11.89 11.48 -6.41
C ARG A 177 -11.44 10.05 -6.21
N PHE A 178 -12.34 9.08 -6.36
CA PHE A 178 -12.02 7.66 -6.30
C PHE A 178 -11.70 7.10 -7.68
N GLN A 179 -10.67 6.31 -7.78
CA GLN A 179 -10.20 5.72 -9.03
C GLN A 179 -10.29 4.19 -8.95
N GLN A 180 -11.11 3.59 -9.83
CA GLN A 180 -11.30 2.13 -9.89
C GLN A 180 -10.26 1.41 -10.75
N THR A 181 -9.57 2.12 -11.65
CA THR A 181 -8.76 1.52 -12.73
C THR A 181 -7.25 1.70 -12.55
N VAL A 182 -6.80 2.43 -11.52
CA VAL A 182 -5.38 2.75 -11.32
C VAL A 182 -4.62 1.57 -10.73
N THR A 183 -5.18 0.93 -9.70
CA THR A 183 -4.49 -0.19 -9.06
C THR A 183 -4.67 -1.47 -9.87
N VAL A 184 -3.60 -2.23 -9.98
CA VAL A 184 -3.59 -3.49 -10.76
C VAL A 184 -4.22 -4.68 -10.00
N THR A 185 -4.52 -4.51 -8.71
CA THR A 185 -5.15 -5.51 -7.85
C THR A 185 -6.67 -5.34 -7.73
N GLY A 186 -7.25 -4.28 -8.33
CA GLY A 186 -8.66 -3.94 -8.18
C GLY A 186 -8.98 -3.13 -6.92
N ARG A 187 -8.00 -2.81 -6.07
CA ARG A 187 -8.20 -1.86 -4.96
C ARG A 187 -8.58 -0.50 -5.51
N LEU A 188 -9.35 0.25 -4.76
CA LEU A 188 -9.61 1.67 -5.03
C LEU A 188 -8.35 2.48 -4.71
N SER A 189 -8.18 3.58 -5.40
CA SER A 189 -7.28 4.65 -4.98
C SER A 189 -8.03 5.96 -4.91
N SER A 190 -7.53 6.93 -4.14
CA SER A 190 -8.10 8.26 -4.08
C SER A 190 -7.09 9.32 -4.50
N ALA A 191 -7.58 10.40 -5.08
CA ALA A 191 -6.78 11.52 -5.56
C ALA A 191 -7.50 12.85 -5.33
N ASP A 192 -6.74 13.91 -5.24
CA ASP A 192 -7.20 15.30 -5.15
C ASP A 192 -8.23 15.56 -4.01
N PRO A 193 -7.88 15.25 -2.75
CA PRO A 193 -6.64 14.73 -2.18
C PRO A 193 -6.61 13.21 -2.05
N ASN A 194 -5.42 12.60 -1.87
CA ASN A 194 -5.32 11.20 -1.53
C ASN A 194 -5.62 11.00 -0.03
N MET A 195 -6.85 10.59 0.27
CA MET A 195 -7.35 10.37 1.63
C MET A 195 -6.90 9.03 2.23
N GLN A 196 -6.44 8.09 1.40
CA GLN A 196 -6.08 6.73 1.84
C GLN A 196 -4.69 6.62 2.48
N ASN A 197 -3.85 7.64 2.32
CA ASN A 197 -2.48 7.64 2.83
C ASN A 197 -2.30 8.41 4.15
N ILE A 198 -3.38 8.83 4.81
CA ILE A 198 -3.30 9.49 6.11
C ILE A 198 -2.75 8.49 7.14
N PRO A 199 -1.64 8.79 7.84
CA PRO A 199 -1.03 7.85 8.77
C PRO A 199 -1.99 7.50 9.92
N THR A 200 -1.97 6.22 10.32
CA THR A 200 -2.85 5.72 11.40
C THR A 200 -2.08 5.35 12.66
N ARG A 201 -0.75 5.15 12.56
CA ARG A 201 0.06 4.60 13.64
C ARG A 201 0.82 5.65 14.46
N THR A 202 1.12 6.80 13.87
CA THR A 202 1.84 7.89 14.53
C THR A 202 0.88 8.81 15.26
N GLU A 203 1.32 9.46 16.34
CA GLU A 203 0.47 10.40 17.08
C GLU A 203 0.04 11.60 16.22
N GLU A 204 0.95 12.12 15.39
CA GLU A 204 0.62 13.19 14.45
C GLU A 204 -0.44 12.75 13.42
N GLY A 205 -0.31 11.51 12.90
CA GLY A 205 -1.32 10.94 11.99
C GLY A 205 -2.68 10.80 12.66
N LYS A 206 -2.73 10.37 13.91
CA LYS A 206 -3.97 10.30 14.70
C LYS A 206 -4.60 11.68 14.89
N GLN A 207 -3.80 12.72 15.15
CA GLN A 207 -4.31 14.10 15.27
C GLN A 207 -4.87 14.60 13.93
N ILE A 208 -4.17 14.37 12.82
CA ILE A 208 -4.67 14.71 11.48
C ILE A 208 -6.00 14.02 11.19
N ARG A 209 -6.19 12.76 11.61
CA ARG A 209 -7.47 12.06 11.42
C ARG A 209 -8.63 12.66 12.21
N LYS A 210 -8.37 13.30 13.35
CA LYS A 210 -9.40 14.00 14.15
C LYS A 210 -9.96 15.23 13.44
N VAL A 211 -9.26 15.77 12.47
CA VAL A 211 -9.73 16.88 11.63
C VAL A 211 -11.00 16.49 10.86
N PHE A 212 -11.21 15.22 10.55
CA PHE A 212 -12.41 14.79 9.85
C PHE A 212 -13.53 14.52 10.85
N VAL A 213 -14.61 15.27 10.70
CA VAL A 213 -15.76 15.25 11.61
C VAL A 213 -17.02 14.75 10.92
N PRO A 214 -18.08 14.33 11.66
CA PRO A 214 -19.30 13.80 11.07
C PRO A 214 -20.00 14.77 10.11
N GLY A 215 -19.93 16.06 10.39
CA GLY A 215 -20.65 17.10 9.68
C GLY A 215 -22.10 17.28 10.16
N GLU A 216 -22.76 18.29 9.62
CA GLU A 216 -24.12 18.64 10.03
C GLU A 216 -25.10 17.48 9.79
N GLY A 217 -25.93 17.20 10.79
CA GLY A 217 -26.93 16.13 10.74
C GLY A 217 -26.44 14.73 11.10
N TYR A 218 -25.15 14.59 11.49
CA TYR A 218 -24.56 13.32 11.92
C TYR A 218 -23.84 13.46 13.24
N ASP A 219 -23.97 12.46 14.13
CA ASP A 219 -23.34 12.44 15.44
C ASP A 219 -21.96 11.77 15.43
N TYR A 220 -21.73 10.83 14.50
CA TYR A 220 -20.53 9.98 14.49
C TYR A 220 -19.99 9.71 13.10
N LEU A 221 -18.66 9.56 13.02
CA LEU A 221 -17.98 8.84 11.94
C LEU A 221 -17.72 7.41 12.40
N MET A 222 -18.27 6.44 11.70
CA MET A 222 -18.03 5.02 11.96
C MET A 222 -16.94 4.49 11.01
N SER A 223 -15.92 3.85 11.57
CA SER A 223 -14.88 3.17 10.81
C SER A 223 -14.99 1.66 11.04
N CYS A 224 -15.22 0.91 9.95
CA CYS A 224 -15.27 -0.55 9.98
C CYS A 224 -14.11 -1.11 9.15
N ASP A 225 -13.45 -2.15 9.66
CA ASP A 225 -12.38 -2.85 8.95
C ASP A 225 -12.50 -4.36 9.12
N TYR A 226 -12.15 -5.10 8.07
CA TYR A 226 -12.09 -6.56 8.14
C TYR A 226 -10.83 -7.01 8.88
N SER A 227 -11.02 -7.78 9.95
CA SER A 227 -9.88 -8.36 10.68
C SER A 227 -9.14 -9.38 9.83
N GLN A 228 -7.87 -9.10 9.50
CA GLN A 228 -6.92 -10.01 8.85
C GLN A 228 -7.44 -10.61 7.53
N VAL A 229 -8.20 -9.86 6.76
CA VAL A 229 -8.91 -10.34 5.57
C VAL A 229 -8.01 -11.10 4.58
N GLU A 230 -6.79 -10.62 4.33
CA GLU A 230 -5.87 -11.26 3.38
C GLU A 230 -5.40 -12.63 3.88
N LEU A 231 -5.16 -12.80 5.17
CA LEU A 231 -4.79 -14.11 5.74
C LEU A 231 -5.97 -15.09 5.77
N ARG A 232 -7.18 -14.60 6.02
CA ARG A 232 -8.40 -15.41 5.91
C ARG A 232 -8.64 -15.90 4.48
N ILE A 233 -8.44 -15.02 3.50
CA ILE A 233 -8.52 -15.37 2.08
C ILE A 233 -7.43 -16.37 1.71
N LEU A 234 -6.19 -16.15 2.15
CA LEU A 234 -5.10 -17.11 1.93
C LEU A 234 -5.45 -18.49 2.49
N ALA A 235 -5.93 -18.58 3.73
CA ALA A 235 -6.34 -19.84 4.34
C ALA A 235 -7.41 -20.57 3.52
N CYS A 236 -8.40 -19.83 3.00
CA CYS A 236 -9.47 -20.38 2.16
C CYS A 236 -8.98 -20.84 0.79
N ILE A 237 -8.19 -20.02 0.09
CA ILE A 237 -7.68 -20.35 -1.25
C ILE A 237 -6.69 -21.51 -1.18
N ALA A 238 -5.79 -21.48 -0.21
CA ALA A 238 -4.79 -22.52 0.02
C ALA A 238 -5.39 -23.82 0.61
N LYS A 239 -6.63 -23.76 1.10
CA LYS A 239 -7.30 -24.86 1.84
C LYS A 239 -6.41 -25.39 2.96
N ASP A 240 -5.67 -24.51 3.62
CA ASP A 240 -4.77 -24.89 4.72
C ASP A 240 -5.57 -25.15 5.98
N GLU A 241 -5.69 -26.41 6.37
CA GLU A 241 -6.52 -26.85 7.48
C GLU A 241 -6.10 -26.22 8.81
N VAL A 242 -4.78 -26.10 9.03
CA VAL A 242 -4.22 -25.54 10.27
C VAL A 242 -4.60 -24.05 10.40
N MET A 243 -4.49 -23.32 9.31
CA MET A 243 -4.83 -21.90 9.27
C MET A 243 -6.34 -21.68 9.38
N LEU A 244 -7.14 -22.50 8.68
CA LEU A 244 -8.61 -22.46 8.74
C LEU A 244 -9.13 -22.77 10.15
N GLU A 245 -8.58 -23.78 10.81
CA GLU A 245 -8.94 -24.12 12.18
C GLU A 245 -8.62 -22.97 13.16
N GLY A 246 -7.44 -22.34 13.01
CA GLY A 246 -7.08 -21.18 13.81
C GLY A 246 -8.09 -20.04 13.69
N PHE A 247 -8.57 -19.75 12.48
CA PHE A 247 -9.58 -18.72 12.25
C PHE A 247 -10.98 -19.13 12.75
N LYS A 248 -11.37 -20.39 12.63
CA LYS A 248 -12.67 -20.88 13.14
C LYS A 248 -12.75 -20.80 14.67
N ASN A 249 -11.62 -21.00 15.35
CA ASN A 249 -11.54 -20.96 16.81
C ASN A 249 -11.19 -19.55 17.35
N ASP A 250 -11.27 -18.52 16.50
CA ASP A 250 -10.96 -17.11 16.83
C ASP A 250 -9.60 -16.92 17.51
N GLN A 251 -8.62 -17.74 17.14
CA GLN A 251 -7.26 -17.67 17.68
C GLN A 251 -6.48 -16.51 17.08
N ASP A 252 -5.56 -15.95 17.86
CA ASP A 252 -4.60 -14.98 17.35
C ASP A 252 -3.60 -15.65 16.40
N VAL A 253 -3.87 -15.54 15.10
CA VAL A 253 -3.05 -16.17 14.05
C VAL A 253 -1.59 -15.72 14.11
N HIS A 254 -1.31 -14.47 14.51
CA HIS A 254 0.08 -14.02 14.65
C HIS A 254 0.79 -14.61 15.85
N ALA A 255 0.10 -14.78 16.97
CA ALA A 255 0.63 -15.46 18.15
C ALA A 255 0.84 -16.96 17.86
N ARG A 256 -0.12 -17.60 17.19
CA ARG A 256 -0.01 -18.99 16.77
C ARG A 256 1.17 -19.20 15.80
N THR A 257 1.29 -18.35 14.78
CA THR A 257 2.45 -18.40 13.88
C THR A 257 3.77 -18.17 14.63
N ALA A 258 3.79 -17.31 15.65
CA ALA A 258 4.97 -17.11 16.47
C ALA A 258 5.35 -18.39 17.23
N ALA A 259 4.39 -19.02 17.89
CA ALA A 259 4.61 -20.30 18.58
C ALA A 259 5.24 -21.35 17.65
N GLU A 260 4.67 -21.51 16.46
CA GLU A 260 5.13 -22.48 15.46
C GLU A 260 6.51 -22.13 14.86
N VAL A 261 6.72 -20.87 14.48
CA VAL A 261 7.97 -20.42 13.83
C VAL A 261 9.15 -20.40 14.80
N PHE A 262 8.90 -20.03 16.07
CA PHE A 262 9.95 -19.97 17.10
C PHE A 262 10.07 -21.25 17.92
N GLY A 263 9.14 -22.20 17.75
CA GLY A 263 9.14 -23.50 18.46
C GLY A 263 8.90 -23.36 19.96
N VAL A 264 8.04 -22.43 20.38
CA VAL A 264 7.70 -22.17 21.79
C VAL A 264 6.20 -22.42 22.04
N PRO A 265 5.79 -22.78 23.28
CA PRO A 265 4.39 -22.80 23.65
C PRO A 265 3.71 -21.45 23.43
N LEU A 266 2.39 -21.45 23.17
CA LEU A 266 1.63 -20.23 22.88
C LEU A 266 1.71 -19.21 24.03
N GLU A 267 1.75 -19.70 25.26
CA GLU A 267 1.83 -18.92 26.50
C GLU A 267 3.17 -18.19 26.67
N GLU A 268 4.22 -18.69 26.00
CA GLU A 268 5.56 -18.12 26.03
C GLU A 268 5.82 -17.13 24.88
N VAL A 269 4.83 -16.92 24.01
CA VAL A 269 4.96 -15.99 22.89
C VAL A 269 5.03 -14.55 23.37
N THR A 270 6.18 -13.94 23.23
CA THR A 270 6.38 -12.51 23.57
C THR A 270 5.76 -11.58 22.53
N ALA A 271 5.50 -10.33 22.93
CA ALA A 271 5.03 -9.28 22.00
C ALA A 271 5.99 -9.09 20.79
N GLN A 272 7.30 -9.26 21.01
CA GLN A 272 8.29 -9.17 19.95
C GLN A 272 8.19 -10.35 18.98
N MET A 273 8.05 -11.57 19.48
CA MET A 273 7.84 -12.78 18.65
C MET A 273 6.58 -12.63 17.81
N ARG A 274 5.48 -12.20 18.43
CA ARG A 274 4.20 -11.94 17.74
C ARG A 274 4.36 -10.89 16.64
N SER A 275 5.11 -9.81 16.89
CA SER A 275 5.39 -8.76 15.91
C SER A 275 6.23 -9.28 14.73
N ARG A 276 7.26 -10.10 15.00
CA ARG A 276 8.05 -10.76 13.96
C ARG A 276 7.22 -11.75 13.15
N ALA A 277 6.41 -12.57 13.79
CA ALA A 277 5.50 -13.51 13.12
C ALA A 277 4.47 -12.77 12.25
N LYS A 278 3.99 -11.60 12.68
CA LYS A 278 3.15 -10.74 11.85
C LYS A 278 3.88 -10.32 10.57
N ALA A 279 5.15 -9.96 10.66
CA ALA A 279 5.96 -9.62 9.49
C ALA A 279 6.19 -10.84 8.57
N VAL A 280 6.38 -12.04 9.14
CA VAL A 280 6.45 -13.30 8.38
C VAL A 280 5.13 -13.56 7.65
N ASN A 281 4.00 -13.55 8.35
CA ASN A 281 2.67 -13.79 7.76
C ASN A 281 2.39 -12.85 6.57
N PHE A 282 2.60 -11.55 6.76
CA PHE A 282 2.40 -10.59 5.65
C PHE A 282 3.47 -10.75 4.57
N GLY A 283 4.71 -10.99 4.96
CA GLY A 283 5.81 -11.23 4.01
C GLY A 283 5.49 -12.39 3.07
N ILE A 284 5.00 -13.50 3.60
CA ILE A 284 4.62 -14.69 2.81
C ILE A 284 3.50 -14.34 1.80
N VAL A 285 2.44 -13.65 2.25
CA VAL A 285 1.36 -13.18 1.34
C VAL A 285 1.91 -12.35 0.17
N TYR A 286 2.99 -11.61 0.39
CA TYR A 286 3.64 -10.78 -0.62
C TYR A 286 4.82 -11.47 -1.34
N GLY A 287 5.06 -12.76 -1.07
CA GLY A 287 6.14 -13.53 -1.68
C GLY A 287 7.53 -13.03 -1.29
N ILE A 288 7.72 -12.66 -0.01
CA ILE A 288 8.99 -12.13 0.49
C ILE A 288 10.12 -13.18 0.39
N SER A 289 11.32 -12.74 0.06
CA SER A 289 12.53 -13.56 0.13
C SER A 289 13.13 -13.55 1.53
N ASP A 290 14.02 -14.53 1.81
CA ASP A 290 14.83 -14.60 3.02
C ASP A 290 15.61 -13.29 3.28
N PHE A 291 16.20 -12.70 2.23
CA PHE A 291 16.85 -11.40 2.30
C PHE A 291 15.87 -10.27 2.65
N GLY A 292 14.72 -10.22 1.99
CA GLY A 292 13.71 -9.19 2.28
C GLY A 292 13.20 -9.28 3.72
N LEU A 293 12.93 -10.49 4.20
CA LEU A 293 12.48 -10.73 5.58
C LEU A 293 13.56 -10.36 6.59
N SER A 294 14.81 -10.75 6.36
CA SER A 294 15.94 -10.45 7.27
C SER A 294 16.09 -8.94 7.49
N GLN A 295 15.96 -8.13 6.44
CA GLN A 295 15.98 -6.67 6.53
C GLN A 295 14.78 -6.12 7.32
N GLN A 296 13.60 -6.68 7.11
CA GLN A 296 12.37 -6.19 7.73
C GLN A 296 12.32 -6.43 9.24
N ILE A 297 12.79 -7.60 9.71
CA ILE A 297 12.74 -7.97 11.13
C ILE A 297 14.10 -7.88 11.83
N LYS A 298 15.13 -7.37 11.15
CA LYS A 298 16.51 -7.14 11.65
C LYS A 298 17.13 -8.40 12.27
N VAL A 299 17.14 -9.47 11.49
CA VAL A 299 17.80 -10.75 11.83
C VAL A 299 18.77 -11.16 10.73
N SER A 300 19.60 -12.19 10.96
CA SER A 300 20.44 -12.75 9.92
C SER A 300 19.61 -13.37 8.79
N ARG A 301 20.18 -13.44 7.59
CA ARG A 301 19.54 -14.09 6.45
C ARG A 301 19.24 -15.57 6.70
N SER A 302 20.13 -16.26 7.43
CA SER A 302 19.94 -17.65 7.80
C SER A 302 18.75 -17.84 8.74
N GLU A 303 18.60 -16.97 9.75
CA GLU A 303 17.43 -17.01 10.64
C GLU A 303 16.12 -16.73 9.88
N ALA A 304 16.13 -15.73 8.99
CA ALA A 304 14.95 -15.42 8.16
C ALA A 304 14.56 -16.61 7.26
N ALA A 305 15.55 -17.30 6.67
CA ALA A 305 15.33 -18.52 5.89
C ALA A 305 14.70 -19.63 6.74
N GLY A 306 15.21 -19.85 7.97
CA GLY A 306 14.66 -20.82 8.90
C GLY A 306 13.21 -20.49 9.29
N TYR A 307 12.87 -19.22 9.49
CA TYR A 307 11.49 -18.82 9.77
C TYR A 307 10.53 -19.10 8.60
N ILE A 308 10.97 -18.87 7.37
CA ILE A 308 10.19 -19.19 6.16
C ILE A 308 10.02 -20.70 6.02
N GLU A 309 11.07 -21.48 6.26
CA GLU A 309 11.05 -22.93 6.21
C GLU A 309 10.10 -23.52 7.24
N ASN A 310 10.19 -23.11 8.51
CA ASN A 310 9.29 -23.55 9.58
C ASN A 310 7.83 -23.17 9.26
N TYR A 311 7.61 -21.97 8.71
CA TYR A 311 6.28 -21.54 8.29
C TYR A 311 5.68 -22.50 7.25
N PHE A 312 6.42 -22.83 6.19
CA PHE A 312 5.94 -23.73 5.15
C PHE A 312 5.87 -25.20 5.57
N ALA A 313 6.70 -25.62 6.52
CA ALA A 313 6.58 -26.96 7.12
C ALA A 313 5.26 -27.10 7.90
N ARG A 314 4.78 -26.01 8.52
CA ARG A 314 3.52 -26.00 9.25
C ARG A 314 2.30 -25.76 8.36
N TYR A 315 2.38 -24.76 7.49
CA TYR A 315 1.29 -24.35 6.59
C TYR A 315 1.52 -24.93 5.18
N THR A 316 1.41 -26.25 5.07
CA THR A 316 1.73 -26.98 3.82
C THR A 316 0.78 -26.63 2.69
N GLY A 317 -0.50 -26.34 2.98
CA GLY A 317 -1.47 -25.87 1.99
C GLY A 317 -1.07 -24.53 1.39
N VAL A 318 -0.51 -23.63 2.20
CA VAL A 318 0.00 -22.33 1.69
C VAL A 318 1.17 -22.54 0.73
N LYS A 319 2.11 -23.45 1.06
CA LYS A 319 3.22 -23.78 0.16
C LYS A 319 2.73 -24.33 -1.17
N GLN A 320 1.80 -25.31 -1.14
CA GLN A 320 1.22 -25.88 -2.35
C GLN A 320 0.49 -24.84 -3.21
N TYR A 321 -0.26 -23.93 -2.57
CA TYR A 321 -0.90 -22.83 -3.27
C TYR A 321 0.12 -21.93 -3.97
N MET A 322 1.19 -21.53 -3.28
CA MET A 322 2.18 -20.61 -3.84
C MET A 322 2.91 -21.22 -5.05
N ASP A 323 3.30 -22.47 -4.96
CA ASP A 323 3.94 -23.18 -6.08
C ASP A 323 2.95 -23.36 -7.23
N GLY A 324 1.75 -23.81 -6.94
CA GLY A 324 0.71 -24.08 -7.95
C GLY A 324 0.23 -22.83 -8.68
N ILE A 325 0.09 -21.69 -8.00
CA ILE A 325 -0.36 -20.44 -8.64
C ILE A 325 0.68 -19.86 -9.59
N VAL A 326 1.97 -20.04 -9.27
CA VAL A 326 3.06 -19.62 -10.17
C VAL A 326 3.09 -20.49 -11.42
N GLU A 327 2.93 -21.81 -11.28
CA GLU A 327 2.84 -22.71 -12.41
C GLU A 327 1.62 -22.43 -13.29
N LEU A 328 0.47 -22.20 -12.67
CA LEU A 328 -0.75 -21.79 -13.37
C LEU A 328 -0.53 -20.50 -14.16
N ALA A 329 0.09 -19.49 -13.54
CA ALA A 329 0.42 -18.23 -14.18
C ALA A 329 1.37 -18.40 -15.37
N ARG A 330 2.36 -19.27 -15.27
CA ARG A 330 3.26 -19.61 -16.38
C ARG A 330 2.52 -20.26 -17.54
N LYS A 331 1.55 -21.14 -17.24
CA LYS A 331 0.78 -21.88 -18.25
C LYS A 331 -0.21 -21.00 -19.00
N GLN A 332 -0.92 -20.10 -18.32
CA GLN A 332 -2.02 -19.34 -18.92
C GLN A 332 -1.75 -17.84 -19.08
N GLY A 333 -0.64 -17.31 -18.53
CA GLY A 333 -0.25 -15.91 -18.67
C GLY A 333 -0.99 -14.94 -17.74
N TYR A 334 -1.85 -15.42 -16.85
CA TYR A 334 -2.61 -14.58 -15.90
C TYR A 334 -2.98 -15.36 -14.63
N VAL A 335 -3.43 -14.61 -13.61
CA VAL A 335 -4.08 -15.17 -12.40
C VAL A 335 -5.43 -14.50 -12.19
N THR A 336 -6.30 -15.12 -11.36
CA THR A 336 -7.63 -14.60 -11.07
C THR A 336 -7.91 -14.52 -9.58
N THR A 337 -8.77 -13.57 -9.20
CA THR A 337 -9.40 -13.56 -7.86
C THR A 337 -10.50 -14.63 -7.77
N LEU A 338 -11.06 -14.83 -6.58
CA LEU A 338 -12.22 -15.72 -6.39
C LEU A 338 -13.47 -15.25 -7.16
N LEU A 339 -13.60 -13.95 -7.44
CA LEU A 339 -14.69 -13.40 -8.22
C LEU A 339 -14.36 -13.30 -9.72
N GLY A 340 -13.22 -13.87 -10.16
CA GLY A 340 -12.86 -13.96 -11.57
C GLY A 340 -12.11 -12.76 -12.13
N ARG A 341 -11.73 -11.74 -11.34
CA ARG A 341 -10.91 -10.61 -11.82
C ARG A 341 -9.57 -11.13 -12.32
N ARG A 342 -9.21 -10.81 -13.57
CA ARG A 342 -7.96 -11.25 -14.20
C ARG A 342 -6.85 -10.23 -14.04
N ARG A 343 -5.65 -10.72 -13.77
CA ARG A 343 -4.40 -9.97 -13.91
C ARG A 343 -3.43 -10.69 -14.82
N TYR A 344 -3.12 -10.08 -15.93
CA TYR A 344 -2.12 -10.60 -16.89
C TYR A 344 -0.71 -10.35 -16.36
N LEU A 345 0.19 -11.32 -16.64
CA LEU A 345 1.57 -11.36 -16.15
C LEU A 345 2.53 -11.63 -17.32
N PRO A 346 2.69 -10.69 -18.25
CA PRO A 346 3.52 -10.91 -19.44
C PRO A 346 4.97 -11.23 -19.11
N GLU A 347 5.47 -10.76 -17.94
CA GLU A 347 6.85 -10.97 -17.50
C GLU A 347 7.08 -12.31 -16.79
N ILE A 348 6.04 -13.18 -16.64
CA ILE A 348 6.14 -14.44 -15.86
C ILE A 348 7.17 -15.43 -16.44
N MET A 349 7.41 -15.36 -17.76
CA MET A 349 8.40 -16.16 -18.49
C MET A 349 9.63 -15.34 -18.92
N HIS A 350 9.80 -14.13 -18.41
CA HIS A 350 10.87 -13.25 -18.85
C HIS A 350 12.27 -13.80 -18.48
N SER A 351 13.26 -13.65 -19.39
CA SER A 351 14.64 -14.12 -19.17
C SER A 351 15.35 -13.38 -18.01
N ASN A 352 15.05 -12.09 -17.84
CA ASN A 352 15.59 -11.32 -16.71
C ASN A 352 14.98 -11.82 -15.40
N PHE A 353 15.85 -12.27 -14.48
CA PHE A 353 15.47 -12.81 -13.18
C PHE A 353 14.62 -11.84 -12.34
N ASN A 354 14.96 -10.55 -12.32
CA ASN A 354 14.25 -9.58 -11.50
C ASN A 354 12.82 -9.36 -11.98
N LEU A 355 12.60 -9.27 -13.30
CA LEU A 355 11.27 -9.14 -13.89
C LEU A 355 10.44 -10.40 -13.65
N ARG A 356 11.00 -11.58 -13.89
CA ARG A 356 10.34 -12.86 -13.65
C ARG A 356 9.98 -13.03 -12.17
N SER A 357 10.92 -12.80 -11.24
CA SER A 357 10.67 -12.91 -9.80
C SER A 357 9.63 -11.91 -9.31
N PHE A 358 9.58 -10.71 -9.88
CA PHE A 358 8.50 -9.75 -9.61
C PHE A 358 7.14 -10.27 -10.08
N ALA A 359 7.07 -10.86 -11.27
CA ALA A 359 5.85 -11.44 -11.81
C ALA A 359 5.38 -12.67 -10.98
N GLU A 360 6.29 -13.50 -10.50
CA GLU A 360 5.99 -14.64 -9.61
C GLU A 360 5.39 -14.17 -8.28
N ARG A 361 5.99 -13.17 -7.63
CA ARG A 361 5.41 -12.56 -6.42
C ARG A 361 4.04 -11.94 -6.68
N THR A 362 3.89 -11.34 -7.84
CA THR A 362 2.61 -10.77 -8.27
C THR A 362 1.55 -11.84 -8.49
N ALA A 363 1.93 -13.01 -9.04
CA ALA A 363 1.04 -14.16 -9.20
C ALA A 363 0.52 -14.67 -7.84
N ILE A 364 1.38 -14.76 -6.85
CA ILE A 364 1.03 -15.19 -5.49
C ILE A 364 0.07 -14.19 -4.81
N ASN A 365 0.41 -12.91 -4.87
CA ASN A 365 -0.30 -11.86 -4.13
C ASN A 365 -1.66 -11.49 -4.75
N THR A 366 -1.76 -11.45 -6.09
CA THR A 366 -2.94 -10.90 -6.75
C THR A 366 -4.26 -11.62 -6.41
N PRO A 367 -4.34 -12.97 -6.37
CA PRO A 367 -5.59 -13.63 -5.98
C PRO A 367 -6.04 -13.28 -4.57
N ILE A 368 -5.11 -13.08 -3.65
CA ILE A 368 -5.39 -12.75 -2.26
C ILE A 368 -5.83 -11.29 -2.13
N GLN A 369 -4.97 -10.37 -2.52
CA GLN A 369 -5.23 -8.94 -2.40
C GLN A 369 -6.40 -8.47 -3.28
N GLY A 370 -6.51 -9.03 -4.48
CA GLY A 370 -7.61 -8.73 -5.39
C GLY A 370 -8.94 -9.26 -4.88
N THR A 371 -8.99 -10.46 -4.28
CA THR A 371 -10.21 -10.97 -3.65
C THR A 371 -10.63 -10.12 -2.45
N ALA A 372 -9.66 -9.63 -1.65
CA ALA A 372 -9.97 -8.68 -0.58
C ALA A 372 -10.60 -7.40 -1.11
N ALA A 373 -10.09 -6.87 -2.22
CA ALA A 373 -10.68 -5.70 -2.89
C ALA A 373 -12.10 -5.99 -3.43
N ASP A 374 -12.31 -7.16 -4.01
CA ASP A 374 -13.62 -7.57 -4.53
C ASP A 374 -14.65 -7.74 -3.40
N ILE A 375 -14.25 -8.32 -2.25
CA ILE A 375 -15.11 -8.44 -1.06
C ILE A 375 -15.49 -7.05 -0.53
N MET A 376 -14.52 -6.14 -0.42
CA MET A 376 -14.78 -4.76 0.01
C MET A 376 -15.75 -4.05 -0.92
N LYS A 377 -15.54 -4.13 -2.23
CA LYS A 377 -16.45 -3.56 -3.23
C LYS A 377 -17.86 -4.14 -3.15
N ASN A 378 -17.95 -5.45 -2.93
CA ASN A 378 -19.27 -6.10 -2.76
C ASN A 378 -19.99 -5.62 -1.50
N ALA A 379 -19.26 -5.38 -0.41
CA ALA A 379 -19.83 -4.78 0.80
C ALA A 379 -20.29 -3.33 0.58
N MET A 380 -19.57 -2.56 -0.25
CA MET A 380 -19.97 -1.17 -0.60
C MET A 380 -21.26 -1.10 -1.44
N VAL A 381 -21.52 -2.12 -2.25
CA VAL A 381 -22.72 -2.18 -3.12
C VAL A 381 -23.97 -2.61 -2.34
N LYS A 382 -23.82 -3.37 -1.25
CA LYS A 382 -24.92 -3.83 -0.38
C LYS A 382 -25.39 -2.75 0.58
#